data_c43894f107a575c4511e3b2d1dd6f309
#
_entry.id   c43894f107a575c4511e3b2d1dd6f309
#
_cell.length_a   1.000
_cell.length_b   1.000
_cell.length_c   1.000
_cell.angle_alpha   90.00
_cell.angle_beta   90.00
_cell.angle_gamma   90.00
#
_symmetry.space_group_name_H-M   'P 1'
#
loop_
_entity.id
_entity.type
_entity.pdbx_description
1 polymer ?
#
loop_
_entity_poly.entity_id
_entity_poly.type
_entity_poly.pdbx_seq_one_letter_code
_entity_poly.pdbx_strand_id
1 'polypeptide(L)'
;MANVNIKFNNKDYLLSCDDGQEEDLKTLTRFLDKKYSALKDKLGNIGENKLLLITSIQVIDEYFDLKKRVQSQKENFENLSKKFKEMRSLAIDYKGGKDKDCLLYTSP
;
A
#
# COMPACT_ATOMS: atom_id res chain seq x y z
N MET A 1 20.77 16.73 -6.99
CA MET A 1 20.15 15.60 -7.71
C MET A 1 21.21 14.60 -8.10
N ALA A 2 20.92 13.36 -7.98
CA ALA A 2 21.85 12.31 -8.33
C ALA A 2 21.42 11.62 -9.61
N ASN A 3 22.40 11.09 -10.34
CA ASN A 3 22.10 10.34 -11.55
C ASN A 3 22.26 8.86 -11.21
N VAL A 4 21.35 8.05 -11.73
CA VAL A 4 21.41 6.62 -11.49
C VAL A 4 21.16 5.90 -12.81
N ASN A 5 21.93 4.84 -13.01
CA ASN A 5 21.78 4.03 -14.22
C ASN A 5 20.88 2.85 -13.87
N ILE A 6 19.77 2.72 -14.58
CA ILE A 6 18.85 1.62 -14.36
C ILE A 6 18.72 0.78 -15.62
N LYS A 7 18.38 -0.48 -15.42
CA LYS A 7 18.21 -1.40 -16.53
C LYS A 7 16.76 -1.80 -16.62
N PHE A 8 16.15 -1.58 -17.77
CA PHE A 8 14.77 -1.93 -18.00
C PHE A 8 14.63 -2.53 -19.40
N ASN A 9 14.03 -3.69 -19.49
CA ASN A 9 13.83 -4.42 -20.74
C ASN A 9 15.16 -4.60 -21.49
N ASN A 10 16.20 -4.94 -20.74
CA ASN A 10 17.56 -5.16 -21.27
C ASN A 10 18.20 -3.91 -21.88
N LYS A 11 17.71 -2.75 -21.55
CA LYS A 11 18.29 -1.49 -22.02
C LYS A 11 18.67 -0.66 -20.81
N ASP A 12 19.73 0.11 -20.94
CA ASP A 12 20.22 0.95 -19.85
C ASP A 12 19.69 2.37 -20.02
N TYR A 13 19.26 2.95 -18.93
CA TYR A 13 18.73 4.31 -18.91
C TYR A 13 19.40 5.08 -17.80
N LEU A 14 19.81 6.30 -18.06
CA LEU A 14 20.36 7.17 -17.04
C LEU A 14 19.25 8.13 -16.60
N LEU A 15 18.86 8.02 -15.36
CA LEU A 15 17.80 8.85 -14.81
C LEU A 15 18.32 9.70 -13.67
N SER A 16 17.61 10.78 -13.37
CA SER A 16 17.95 11.64 -12.26
C SER A 16 16.93 11.45 -11.15
N CYS A 17 17.41 11.50 -9.94
CA CYS A 17 16.54 11.40 -8.78
C CYS A 17 17.12 12.28 -7.66
N ASP A 18 16.37 12.39 -6.57
CA ASP A 18 16.86 13.15 -5.42
C ASP A 18 17.97 12.36 -4.74
N ASP A 19 18.86 13.06 -4.08
CA ASP A 19 19.98 12.42 -3.40
C ASP A 19 19.44 11.46 -2.34
N GLY A 20 20.00 10.29 -2.31
CA GLY A 20 19.60 9.28 -1.35
C GLY A 20 18.47 8.38 -1.82
N GLN A 21 17.89 8.64 -2.99
CA GLN A 21 16.79 7.83 -3.50
C GLN A 21 17.19 6.88 -4.63
N GLU A 22 18.48 6.75 -4.88
CA GLU A 22 18.99 5.92 -5.98
C GLU A 22 18.59 4.46 -5.82
N GLU A 23 18.72 3.92 -4.61
CA GLU A 23 18.39 2.51 -4.38
C GLU A 23 16.89 2.27 -4.47
N ASP A 24 16.10 3.22 -4.03
CA ASP A 24 14.65 3.11 -4.12
C ASP A 24 14.23 3.09 -5.60
N LEU A 25 14.82 3.95 -6.41
CA LEU A 25 14.51 3.99 -7.83
C LEU A 25 14.90 2.69 -8.51
N LYS A 26 16.03 2.12 -8.16
CA LYS A 26 16.44 0.84 -8.71
C LYS A 26 15.47 -0.27 -8.33
N THR A 27 15.02 -0.27 -7.10
CA THR A 27 14.07 -1.27 -6.62
C THR A 27 12.73 -1.16 -7.36
N LEU A 28 12.24 0.07 -7.52
CA LEU A 28 11.00 0.30 -8.25
C LEU A 28 11.12 -0.11 -9.71
N THR A 29 12.26 0.16 -10.32
CA THR A 29 12.50 -0.20 -11.71
C THR A 29 12.56 -1.72 -11.88
N ARG A 30 13.19 -2.42 -10.94
CA ARG A 30 13.23 -3.88 -11.00
C ARG A 30 11.82 -4.46 -10.92
N PHE A 31 10.96 -3.87 -10.09
CA PHE A 31 9.60 -4.31 -9.96
C PHE A 31 8.82 -4.09 -11.25
N LEU A 32 8.99 -2.92 -11.84
CA LEU A 32 8.35 -2.59 -13.11
C LEU A 32 8.84 -3.50 -14.23
N ASP A 33 10.12 -3.78 -14.27
CA ASP A 33 10.72 -4.65 -15.28
C ASP A 33 10.16 -6.07 -15.18
N LYS A 34 9.94 -6.53 -13.96
CA LYS A 34 9.37 -7.84 -13.72
C LYS A 34 7.94 -7.91 -14.24
N LYS A 35 7.14 -6.86 -13.97
CA LYS A 35 5.78 -6.79 -14.47
C LYS A 35 5.73 -6.72 -15.98
N TYR A 36 6.63 -5.95 -16.55
CA TYR A 36 6.71 -5.80 -18.02
C TYR A 36 7.06 -7.14 -18.65
N SER A 37 8.05 -7.85 -18.12
CA SER A 37 8.46 -9.13 -18.65
C SER A 37 7.36 -10.17 -18.58
N ALA A 38 6.62 -10.19 -17.49
CA ALA A 38 5.51 -11.11 -17.31
C ALA A 38 4.40 -10.86 -18.33
N LEU A 39 4.08 -9.59 -18.59
CA LEU A 39 3.08 -9.26 -19.59
C LEU A 39 3.58 -9.53 -21.01
N LYS A 40 4.85 -9.32 -21.25
CA LYS A 40 5.44 -9.61 -22.56
C LYS A 40 5.34 -11.10 -22.87
N ASP A 41 5.61 -11.94 -21.88
CA ASP A 41 5.50 -13.38 -22.06
C ASP A 41 4.06 -13.80 -22.33
N LYS A 42 3.11 -13.12 -21.67
CA LYS A 42 1.71 -13.47 -21.79
C LYS A 42 1.07 -12.95 -23.07
N LEU A 43 1.38 -11.72 -23.45
CA LEU A 43 0.74 -11.07 -24.59
C LEU A 43 1.53 -11.16 -25.89
N GLY A 44 2.78 -11.54 -25.80
CA GLY A 44 3.63 -11.62 -26.97
C GLY A 44 4.17 -10.26 -27.37
N ASN A 45 4.74 -10.22 -28.57
CA ASN A 45 5.42 -9.01 -29.02
C ASN A 45 4.43 -8.09 -29.71
N ILE A 46 3.76 -7.25 -28.94
CA ILE A 46 2.76 -6.34 -29.46
C ILE A 46 3.29 -4.92 -29.64
N GLY A 47 4.59 -4.74 -29.45
CA GLY A 47 5.23 -3.43 -29.55
C GLY A 47 5.58 -2.90 -28.18
N GLU A 48 6.75 -2.29 -28.08
CA GLU A 48 7.26 -1.85 -26.78
C GLU A 48 6.40 -0.77 -26.14
N ASN A 49 5.97 0.21 -26.92
CA ASN A 49 5.17 1.31 -26.37
C ASN A 49 3.81 0.81 -25.87
N LYS A 50 3.18 -0.05 -26.64
CA LYS A 50 1.88 -0.58 -26.27
C LYS A 50 2.00 -1.46 -25.03
N LEU A 51 3.04 -2.28 -24.97
CA LEU A 51 3.28 -3.16 -23.85
C LEU A 51 3.57 -2.33 -22.58
N LEU A 52 4.34 -1.28 -22.72
CA LEU A 52 4.65 -0.40 -21.61
C LEU A 52 3.39 0.31 -21.10
N LEU A 53 2.52 0.73 -22.01
CA LEU A 53 1.26 1.36 -21.64
C LEU A 53 0.39 0.39 -20.85
N ILE A 54 0.27 -0.84 -21.32
CA ILE A 54 -0.52 -1.85 -20.63
C ILE A 54 0.06 -2.16 -19.25
N THR A 55 1.39 -2.25 -19.16
CA THR A 55 2.07 -2.49 -17.91
C THR A 55 1.78 -1.37 -16.91
N SER A 56 1.84 -0.12 -17.38
CA SER A 56 1.58 1.03 -16.55
C SER A 56 0.15 1.05 -16.05
N ILE A 57 -0.80 0.74 -16.91
CA ILE A 57 -2.20 0.67 -16.53
C ILE A 57 -2.42 -0.40 -15.48
N GLN A 58 -1.77 -1.55 -15.64
CA GLN A 58 -1.92 -2.64 -14.68
C GLN A 58 -1.36 -2.26 -13.31
N VAL A 59 -0.21 -1.60 -13.29
CA VAL A 59 0.39 -1.16 -12.04
C VAL A 59 -0.51 -0.16 -11.32
N ILE A 60 -1.09 0.77 -12.06
CA ILE A 60 -2.00 1.76 -11.49
C ILE A 60 -3.27 1.09 -10.97
N ASP A 61 -3.77 0.10 -11.70
CA ASP A 61 -4.95 -0.64 -11.28
C ASP A 61 -4.69 -1.36 -9.94
N GLU A 62 -3.52 -1.97 -9.81
CA GLU A 62 -3.12 -2.64 -8.58
C GLU A 62 -2.98 -1.63 -7.43
N TYR A 63 -2.49 -0.43 -7.73
CA TYR A 63 -2.37 0.62 -6.74
C TYR A 63 -3.74 1.05 -6.23
N PHE A 64 -4.70 1.26 -7.12
CA PHE A 64 -6.03 1.66 -6.71
C PHE A 64 -6.73 0.53 -5.94
N ASP A 65 -6.50 -0.71 -6.33
CA ASP A 65 -7.08 -1.85 -5.64
C ASP A 65 -6.53 -1.94 -4.21
N LEU A 66 -5.23 -1.75 -4.04
CA LEU A 66 -4.61 -1.74 -2.74
C LEU A 66 -5.12 -0.57 -1.89
N LYS A 67 -5.29 0.58 -2.52
CA LYS A 67 -5.80 1.77 -1.83
C LYS A 67 -7.21 1.51 -1.30
N LYS A 68 -8.05 0.82 -2.06
CA LYS A 68 -9.39 0.47 -1.63
C LYS A 68 -9.35 -0.49 -0.45
N ARG A 69 -8.44 -1.45 -0.47
CA ARG A 69 -8.31 -2.40 0.63
C ARG A 69 -7.88 -1.71 1.91
N VAL A 70 -6.92 -0.79 1.80
CA VAL A 70 -6.44 -0.05 2.94
C VAL A 70 -7.57 0.80 3.51
N GLN A 71 -8.35 1.45 2.66
CA GLN A 71 -9.47 2.27 3.09
C GLN A 71 -10.52 1.42 3.81
N SER A 72 -10.82 0.26 3.27
CA SER A 72 -11.79 -0.65 3.87
C SER A 72 -11.32 -1.14 5.24
N GLN A 73 -10.05 -1.49 5.36
CA GLN A 73 -9.49 -1.92 6.63
C GLN A 73 -9.51 -0.79 7.66
N LYS A 74 -9.25 0.43 7.22
CA LYS A 74 -9.26 1.58 8.10
C LYS A 74 -10.68 1.83 8.62
N GLU A 75 -11.67 1.75 7.76
CA GLU A 75 -13.06 1.90 8.15
C GLU A 75 -13.51 0.82 9.12
N ASN A 76 -13.09 -0.41 8.86
CA ASN A 76 -13.42 -1.52 9.74
C ASN A 76 -12.79 -1.32 11.11
N PHE A 77 -11.56 -0.85 11.15
CA PHE A 77 -10.89 -0.60 12.41
C PHE A 77 -11.57 0.53 13.17
N GLU A 78 -11.96 1.58 12.50
CA GLU A 78 -12.64 2.72 13.12
C GLU A 78 -14.01 2.29 13.67
N ASN A 79 -14.73 1.49 12.92
CA ASN A 79 -16.02 0.99 13.35
C ASN A 79 -15.88 0.09 14.58
N LEU A 80 -14.87 -0.77 14.56
CA LEU A 80 -14.65 -1.66 15.68
C LEU A 80 -14.22 -0.87 16.94
N SER A 81 -13.39 0.13 16.75
CA SER A 81 -12.93 0.98 17.84
C SER A 81 -14.11 1.73 18.46
N LYS A 82 -15.02 2.21 17.60
CA LYS A 82 -16.20 2.93 18.07
C LYS A 82 -17.10 1.99 18.85
N LYS A 83 -17.29 0.78 18.36
CA LYS A 83 -18.11 -0.20 19.03
C LYS A 83 -17.52 -0.55 20.39
N PHE A 84 -16.22 -0.68 20.45
CA PHE A 84 -15.54 -0.99 21.69
C PHE A 84 -15.74 0.13 22.70
N LYS A 85 -15.67 1.39 22.28
CA LYS A 85 -15.89 2.52 23.14
C LYS A 85 -17.32 2.55 23.66
N GLU A 86 -18.27 2.23 22.83
CA GLU A 86 -19.68 2.18 23.22
C GLU A 86 -19.91 1.11 24.28
N MET A 87 -19.34 -0.07 24.07
CA MET A 87 -19.48 -1.15 25.02
C MET A 87 -18.84 -0.80 26.35
N ARG A 88 -17.71 -0.13 26.30
CA ARG A 88 -17.02 0.27 27.51
C ARG A 88 -17.84 1.29 28.26
N SER A 89 -18.44 2.22 27.56
CA SER A 89 -19.27 3.24 28.18
C SER A 89 -20.48 2.61 28.86
N LEU A 90 -21.11 1.65 28.22
CA LEU A 90 -22.24 0.96 28.79
C LEU A 90 -21.84 0.20 30.05
N ALA A 91 -20.69 -0.44 30.02
CA ALA A 91 -20.21 -1.18 31.19
C ALA A 91 -19.96 -0.27 32.36
N ILE A 92 -19.42 0.90 32.13
CA ILE A 92 -19.16 1.86 33.16
C ILE A 92 -20.48 2.36 33.72
N ASP A 93 -21.43 2.68 32.88
CA ASP A 93 -22.72 3.15 33.36
C ASP A 93 -23.44 2.07 34.14
N TYR A 94 -23.33 0.85 33.74
CA TYR A 94 -24.01 -0.24 34.40
C TYR A 94 -23.45 -0.41 35.81
N LYS A 95 -22.17 -0.31 35.96
CA LYS A 95 -21.61 -0.51 37.27
C LYS A 95 -21.84 0.72 38.09
N GLY A 96 -22.22 1.75 37.44
CA GLY A 96 -22.63 2.91 38.14
C GLY A 96 -21.58 3.31 39.04
N GLY A 97 -21.67 4.08 39.82
CA GLY A 97 -20.65 4.46 40.66
C GLY A 97 -20.38 3.48 41.73
N LYS A 98 -20.98 2.38 41.70
CA LYS A 98 -20.84 1.44 42.66
C LYS A 98 -19.50 0.99 42.74
N ASP A 99 -18.85 0.79 41.80
CA ASP A 99 -17.62 0.22 41.91
C ASP A 99 -16.69 0.87 41.05
N LYS A 100 -16.23 1.91 41.45
CA LYS A 100 -15.34 2.53 40.66
C LYS A 100 -14.14 1.81 40.51
N ASP A 101 -13.81 1.00 41.32
CA ASP A 101 -12.60 0.36 41.25
C ASP A 101 -12.56 -0.54 40.13
N CYS A 102 -13.59 -1.05 39.86
CA CYS A 102 -13.62 -2.02 38.86
C CYS A 102 -13.09 -1.51 37.64
N LEU A 103 -13.16 -0.31 37.58
CA LEU A 103 -12.75 0.20 36.49
C LEU A 103 -11.49 -0.17 36.18
N LEU A 104 -10.91 -0.44 36.95
CA LEU A 104 -9.72 -0.65 36.78
C LEU A 104 -9.57 -1.63 35.93
N TYR A 105 -9.98 -2.43 36.16
CA TYR A 105 -9.78 -3.49 35.50
C TYR A 105 -10.12 -3.21 34.23
N THR A 106 -10.69 -2.53 34.24
CA THR A 106 -11.18 -2.30 33.14
C THR A 106 -10.35 -1.67 32.41
N SER A 107 -9.73 -1.48 32.76
CA SER A 107 -9.05 -0.81 32.13
C SER A 107 -8.48 -1.33 31.33
N PRO A 108 -8.37 -1.66 30.84
CA PRO A 108 -7.66 -2.03 29.99
C PRO A 108 -7.49 -1.38 29.10
#